data_622320badd1c4152d9ba2fa9fd087ad2
#
_entry.id   622320badd1c4152d9ba2fa9fd087ad2
#
_cell.length_a   1.000
_cell.length_b   1.000
_cell.length_c   1.000
_cell.angle_alpha   90.00
_cell.angle_beta   90.00
_cell.angle_gamma   90.00
#
_symmetry.space_group_name_H-M   'P 1'
#
loop_
_entity.id
_entity.type
_entity.pdbx_description
1 polymer ?
#
loop_
_entity_poly.entity_id
_entity_poly.type
_entity_poly.pdbx_seq_one_letter_code
_entity_poly.pdbx_strand_id
1 'polypeptide(L)' 'MATIKESFKLKYQGNKNAPVVEVAFAPGEEVQILREWKNDACLIKKGNQVFNVPKKYVG' A
#
# COMPACT_ATOMS: atom_id res chain seq x y z
N MET A 1 4.72 -0.75 -13.85
CA MET A 1 4.65 -1.38 -12.52
C MET A 1 5.50 -0.61 -11.54
N ALA A 2 5.10 -0.60 -10.28
CA ALA A 2 5.81 0.14 -9.26
C ALA A 2 6.43 -0.83 -8.26
N THR A 3 7.44 -0.35 -7.56
CA THR A 3 8.07 -1.14 -6.51
C THR A 3 8.09 -0.34 -5.21
N ILE A 4 8.15 -1.05 -4.11
CA ILE A 4 8.27 -0.44 -2.80
C ILE A 4 9.72 0.04 -2.63
N LYS A 5 9.90 1.28 -2.23
CA LYS A 5 11.22 1.88 -2.06
C LYS A 5 11.79 1.68 -0.67
N GLU A 6 10.93 1.68 0.34
CA GLU A 6 11.35 1.59 1.74
C GLU A 6 10.46 0.60 2.48
N SER A 7 11.01 -0.01 3.52
CA SER A 7 10.19 -0.88 4.35
C SER A 7 9.26 -0.04 5.22
N PHE A 8 8.01 -0.48 5.34
CA PHE A 8 7.03 0.19 6.17
C PHE A 8 5.90 -0.76 6.50
N LYS A 9 5.07 -0.37 7.44
CA LYS A 9 3.93 -1.16 7.85
C LYS A 9 2.66 -0.33 7.77
N LEU A 10 1.59 -0.97 7.34
CA LEU A 10 0.27 -0.35 7.25
C LEU A 10 -0.72 -1.15 8.07
N LYS A 11 -1.64 -0.43 8.68
CA LYS A 11 -2.78 -1.07 9.32
C LYS A 11 -3.94 -1.12 8.33
N TYR A 12 -4.45 -2.30 8.11
CA TYR A 12 -5.51 -2.55 7.16
C TYR A 12 -6.73 -3.12 7.85
N GLN A 13 -7.88 -2.59 7.54
CA GLN A 13 -9.15 -3.08 8.05
C GLN A 13 -10.11 -3.23 6.89
N GLY A 14 -10.59 -4.45 6.68
CA GLY A 14 -11.47 -4.75 5.55
C GLY A 14 -12.84 -4.09 5.65
N ASN A 15 -13.37 -4.01 6.85
CA ASN A 15 -14.61 -3.31 7.13
C ASN A 15 -14.64 -2.90 8.60
N LYS A 16 -15.71 -2.22 9.02
CA LYS A 16 -15.79 -1.68 10.38
C LYS A 16 -15.76 -2.76 11.46
N ASN A 17 -16.21 -3.95 11.14
CA ASN A 17 -16.29 -5.05 12.12
C ASN A 17 -15.11 -6.00 12.01
N ALA A 18 -14.23 -5.81 11.03
CA ALA A 18 -13.07 -6.66 10.85
C ALA A 18 -11.94 -6.25 11.78
N PRO A 19 -11.12 -7.18 12.24
CA PRO A 19 -9.95 -6.81 13.04
C PRO A 19 -8.95 -6.04 12.18
N VAL A 20 -8.26 -5.11 12.81
CA VAL A 20 -7.18 -4.39 12.14
C VAL A 20 -5.99 -5.33 12.00
N VAL A 21 -5.46 -5.43 10.79
CA VAL A 21 -4.32 -6.30 10.48
C VAL A 21 -3.15 -5.41 10.04
N GLU A 22 -1.98 -5.69 10.58
CA GLU A 22 -0.78 -4.99 10.17
C GLU A 22 -0.15 -5.72 8.99
N VAL A 23 0.11 -4.97 7.91
CA VAL A 23 0.74 -5.53 6.71
C VAL A 23 2.10 -4.86 6.54
N ALA A 24 3.14 -5.66 6.45
CA ALA A 24 4.50 -5.17 6.26
C ALA A 24 4.88 -5.18 4.79
N PHE A 25 5.59 -4.14 4.37
CA PHE A 25 6.11 -4.03 3.01
C PHE A 25 7.63 -3.96 3.07
N ALA A 26 8.28 -4.61 2.11
CA ALA A 26 9.73 -4.62 2.04
C ALA A 26 10.21 -3.92 0.77
N PRO A 27 11.40 -3.31 0.78
CA PRO A 27 11.95 -2.69 -0.43
C PRO A 27 12.11 -3.71 -1.54
N GLY A 28 11.79 -3.31 -2.76
CA GLY A 28 11.89 -4.18 -3.92
C GLY A 28 10.65 -5.00 -4.23
N GLU A 29 9.64 -4.98 -3.37
CA GLU A 29 8.39 -5.65 -3.68
C GLU A 29 7.66 -4.96 -4.82
N GLU A 30 7.14 -5.74 -5.75
CA GLU A 30 6.37 -5.20 -6.85
C GLU A 30 4.92 -5.02 -6.45
N VAL A 31 4.37 -3.87 -6.80
CA VAL A 31 2.97 -3.55 -6.55
C VAL A 31 2.41 -2.88 -7.78
N GLN A 32 1.10 -2.91 -7.91
CA GLN A 32 0.42 -2.25 -9.01
C GLN A 32 -0.24 -0.97 -8.51
N ILE A 33 0.08 0.15 -9.15
CA ILE A 33 -0.58 1.41 -8.82
C ILE A 33 -1.92 1.45 -9.56
N LEU A 34 -2.99 1.54 -8.80
CA LEU A 34 -4.34 1.61 -9.35
C LEU A 34 -4.80 3.05 -9.51
N ARG A 35 -4.37 3.93 -8.60
CA ARG A 35 -4.79 5.32 -8.62
C ARG A 35 -3.79 6.18 -7.87
N GLU A 36 -3.65 7.42 -8.31
CA GLU A 36 -2.82 8.41 -7.64
C GLU A 36 -3.65 9.64 -7.33
N TRP A 37 -3.42 10.23 -6.16
CA TRP A 37 -4.08 11.47 -5.75
C TRP A 37 -3.07 12.59 -5.63
N LYS A 38 -3.57 13.83 -5.64
CA LYS A 38 -2.72 15.02 -5.60
C LYS A 38 -2.03 15.23 -4.25
N ASN A 39 -2.50 14.62 -3.20
CA ASN A 39 -1.95 14.80 -1.85
C ASN A 39 -0.86 13.78 -1.50
N ASP A 40 -0.10 13.36 -2.49
CA ASP A 40 1.01 12.41 -2.34
C ASP A 40 0.56 11.04 -1.81
N ALA A 41 -0.65 10.66 -2.12
CA ALA A 41 -1.16 9.34 -1.80
C ALA A 41 -1.39 8.55 -3.08
N CYS A 42 -1.29 7.24 -2.99
CA CYS A 42 -1.63 6.38 -4.11
C CYS A 42 -2.29 5.10 -3.62
N LEU A 43 -3.10 4.53 -4.49
CA LEU A 43 -3.77 3.27 -4.23
C LEU A 43 -2.99 2.18 -4.94
N ILE A 44 -2.51 1.22 -4.19
CA ILE A 44 -1.73 0.12 -4.74
C ILE A 44 -2.42 -1.20 -4.47
N LYS A 45 -2.16 -2.16 -5.34
CA LYS A 45 -2.66 -3.52 -5.18
C LYS A 45 -1.50 -4.46 -4.93
N LYS A 46 -1.60 -5.23 -3.87
CA LYS A 46 -0.64 -6.28 -3.56
C LYS A 46 -1.41 -7.58 -3.33
N GLY A 47 -1.18 -8.56 -4.19
CA GLY A 47 -1.94 -9.80 -4.13
C GLY A 47 -3.42 -9.54 -4.36
N ASN A 48 -4.25 -9.90 -3.42
CA ASN A 48 -5.70 -9.69 -3.48
C ASN A 48 -6.16 -8.50 -2.66
N GLN A 49 -5.24 -7.69 -2.16
CA GLN A 49 -5.56 -6.57 -1.28
C GLN A 49 -5.15 -5.25 -1.90
N VAL A 50 -5.89 -4.21 -1.57
CA VAL A 50 -5.64 -2.86 -2.05
C VAL A 50 -5.33 -1.99 -0.84
N PHE A 51 -4.27 -1.17 -0.98
CA PHE A 51 -3.82 -0.32 0.11
C PHE A 51 -3.65 1.11 -0.35
N ASN A 52 -3.92 2.05 0.55
CA ASN A 52 -3.66 3.46 0.32
C ASN A 52 -2.35 3.80 1.04
N VAL A 53 -1.34 4.17 0.27
CA VAL A 53 0.01 4.42 0.80
C VAL A 53 0.54 5.76 0.33
N PRO A 54 1.45 6.39 1.08
CA PRO A 54 2.15 7.59 0.61
C PRO A 54 3.01 7.27 -0.61
N LYS A 55 3.00 8.17 -1.59
CA LYS A 55 3.80 7.98 -2.81
C LYS A 55 5.29 7.85 -2.53
N LYS A 56 5.77 8.45 -1.46
CA LYS A 56 7.19 8.42 -1.14
C LYS A 56 7.74 7.02 -0.90
N TYR A 57 6.88 6.07 -0.61
CA TYR A 57 7.28 4.67 -0.40
C TYR A 57 7.22 3.83 -1.67
N VAL A 58 6.71 4.40 -2.74
CA VAL A 58 6.47 3.66 -3.99
C VAL A 58 7.12 4.41 -5.14
N GLY A 59 7.70 3.68 -6.04
CA GLY A 59 8.35 4.35 -7.18
C GLY A 59 8.37 3.55 -8.44
#